data_4030c2a11583c8788434e5617a57227d
#
_entry.id   4030c2a11583c8788434e5617a57227d
#
_cell.length_a   1.000
_cell.length_b   1.000
_cell.length_c   1.000
_cell.angle_alpha   90.00
_cell.angle_beta   90.00
_cell.angle_gamma   90.00
#
_symmetry.space_group_name_H-M   'P 1'
#
loop_
_entity.id
_entity.type
_entity.pdbx_description
1 polymer ?
#
loop_
_entity_poly.entity_id
_entity_poly.type
_entity_poly.pdbx_seq_one_letter_code
_entity_poly.pdbx_strand_id
1 'polypeptide(L)'
;MPLLKMESLGPYTQFGVWKIDEVKEALKEQVQLDPAEEDQYASFKSEVRKKQWLSYRILLKEMLSPDPPFLEYDTNGKPRLRNSRLFLSISHSGDYSAVITSKTCPVGIDIERLKDRIHRIKEKFLTVEEDQKIGETNRLEKLYVAWGAKEALYKIYGRPEVDFQRDILIDSFDYLCGRKGQCKARMNTPEGPEKFDIFYERISDYMLVYALKDDVER
;
A
#
# COMPACT_ATOMS: atom_id res chain seq x y z
N MET A 1 -14.43 -13.25 -11.06
CA MET A 1 -13.00 -13.43 -10.74
C MET A 1 -12.56 -12.24 -9.87
N PRO A 2 -12.02 -12.49 -8.69
CA PRO A 2 -11.73 -11.44 -7.73
C PRO A 2 -10.46 -10.62 -8.00
N LEU A 3 -9.59 -11.04 -8.95
CA LEU A 3 -8.52 -10.18 -9.44
C LEU A 3 -9.14 -8.98 -10.18
N LEU A 4 -9.17 -7.84 -9.50
CA LEU A 4 -9.79 -6.63 -10.04
C LEU A 4 -8.86 -5.94 -11.05
N LYS A 5 -7.56 -5.92 -10.74
CA LYS A 5 -6.57 -5.18 -11.52
C LYS A 5 -5.19 -5.77 -11.36
N MET A 6 -4.44 -5.82 -12.45
CA MET A 6 -2.99 -6.02 -12.48
C MET A 6 -2.41 -5.02 -13.48
N GLU A 7 -1.43 -4.23 -13.06
CA GLU A 7 -0.86 -3.18 -13.88
C GLU A 7 0.67 -3.17 -13.79
N SER A 8 1.32 -3.11 -14.95
CA SER A 8 2.75 -2.92 -15.05
C SER A 8 3.08 -1.43 -15.06
N LEU A 9 4.00 -1.00 -14.19
CA LEU A 9 4.51 0.37 -14.08
C LEU A 9 5.88 0.51 -14.75
N GLY A 10 6.18 -0.35 -15.71
CA GLY A 10 7.45 -0.45 -16.40
C GLY A 10 7.97 -1.89 -16.37
N PRO A 11 9.21 -2.15 -16.80
CA PRO A 11 9.71 -3.52 -16.99
C PRO A 11 9.97 -4.26 -15.66
N TYR A 12 10.07 -3.55 -14.56
CA TYR A 12 10.53 -4.10 -13.28
C TYR A 12 9.57 -3.91 -12.12
N THR A 13 8.50 -3.13 -12.31
CA THR A 13 7.56 -2.79 -11.24
C THR A 13 6.13 -3.08 -11.69
N GLN A 14 5.36 -3.72 -10.83
CA GLN A 14 3.94 -4.02 -11.08
C GLN A 14 3.15 -3.98 -9.77
N PHE A 15 1.86 -3.69 -9.87
CA PHE A 15 0.95 -3.84 -8.75
C PHE A 15 -0.31 -4.59 -9.14
N GLY A 16 -0.96 -5.18 -8.14
CA GLY A 16 -2.25 -5.82 -8.28
C GLY A 16 -3.23 -5.40 -7.18
N VAL A 17 -4.51 -5.50 -7.49
CA VAL A 17 -5.62 -5.28 -6.56
C VAL A 17 -6.58 -6.45 -6.63
N TRP A 18 -6.91 -7.00 -5.48
CA TRP A 18 -7.84 -8.10 -5.30
C TRP A 18 -9.10 -7.61 -4.58
N LYS A 19 -10.27 -7.91 -5.11
CA LYS A 19 -11.54 -7.71 -4.44
C LYS A 19 -11.94 -9.00 -3.74
N ILE A 20 -12.18 -8.95 -2.45
CA ILE A 20 -12.44 -10.11 -1.61
C ILE A 20 -13.96 -10.40 -1.62
N ASP A 21 -14.42 -11.09 -2.64
CA ASP A 21 -15.83 -11.49 -2.77
C ASP A 21 -16.08 -12.95 -2.31
N GLU A 22 -14.99 -13.74 -2.09
CA GLU A 22 -15.07 -15.14 -1.76
C GLU A 22 -15.33 -15.41 -0.28
N VAL A 23 -15.83 -16.61 0.00
CA VAL A 23 -15.83 -17.18 1.35
C VAL A 23 -14.40 -17.59 1.74
N LYS A 24 -14.12 -17.63 3.02
CA LYS A 24 -12.79 -17.90 3.55
C LYS A 24 -12.25 -19.27 3.11
N GLU A 25 -13.09 -20.28 3.07
CA GLU A 25 -12.77 -21.62 2.68
C GLU A 25 -12.23 -21.68 1.24
N ALA A 26 -12.92 -21.02 0.31
CA ALA A 26 -12.52 -20.94 -1.09
C ALA A 26 -11.18 -20.18 -1.28
N LEU A 27 -10.89 -19.19 -0.44
CA LEU A 27 -9.58 -18.51 -0.44
C LEU A 27 -8.50 -19.43 0.10
N LYS A 28 -8.78 -20.20 1.17
CA LYS A 28 -7.81 -21.11 1.81
C LYS A 28 -7.38 -22.24 0.87
N GLU A 29 -8.29 -22.76 0.05
CA GLU A 29 -8.00 -23.80 -0.94
C GLU A 29 -7.03 -23.35 -2.06
N GLN A 30 -6.93 -22.04 -2.30
CA GLN A 30 -6.09 -21.49 -3.37
C GLN A 30 -4.65 -21.19 -2.95
N VAL A 31 -4.34 -21.26 -1.65
CA VAL A 31 -3.00 -20.99 -1.10
C VAL A 31 -2.39 -22.24 -0.49
N GLN A 32 -1.11 -22.40 -0.74
CA GLN A 32 -0.28 -23.36 -0.03
C GLN A 32 0.47 -22.60 1.07
N LEU A 33 0.25 -23.01 2.31
CA LEU A 33 0.90 -22.41 3.48
C LEU A 33 1.96 -23.38 4.03
N ASP A 34 3.07 -22.83 4.48
CA ASP A 34 4.02 -23.59 5.28
C ASP A 34 3.57 -23.67 6.76
N PRO A 35 4.21 -24.51 7.61
CA PRO A 35 3.78 -24.66 9.00
C PRO A 35 3.75 -23.35 9.80
N ALA A 36 4.70 -22.44 9.57
CA ALA A 36 4.75 -21.15 10.26
C ALA A 36 3.60 -20.22 9.81
N GLU A 37 3.25 -20.25 8.53
CA GLU A 37 2.11 -19.52 7.97
C GLU A 37 0.78 -20.12 8.45
N GLU A 38 0.67 -21.43 8.62
CA GLU A 38 -0.50 -22.10 9.22
C GLU A 38 -0.72 -21.64 10.67
N ASP A 39 0.34 -21.59 11.48
CA ASP A 39 0.30 -21.11 12.86
C ASP A 39 -0.11 -19.64 12.91
N GLN A 40 0.45 -18.81 12.04
CA GLN A 40 0.07 -17.39 11.91
C GLN A 40 -1.40 -17.24 11.52
N TYR A 41 -1.85 -17.98 10.53
CA TYR A 41 -3.25 -17.97 10.09
C TYR A 41 -4.20 -18.38 11.21
N ALA A 42 -3.87 -19.44 11.95
CA ALA A 42 -4.65 -19.92 13.08
C ALA A 42 -4.75 -18.90 14.22
N SER A 43 -3.72 -18.07 14.40
CA SER A 43 -3.69 -17.01 15.44
C SER A 43 -4.68 -15.88 15.22
N PHE A 44 -5.15 -15.65 13.99
CA PHE A 44 -6.09 -14.57 13.70
C PHE A 44 -7.50 -14.86 14.23
N LYS A 45 -8.01 -13.97 15.08
CA LYS A 45 -9.39 -14.06 15.62
C LYS A 45 -10.44 -13.52 14.66
N SER A 46 -10.07 -12.59 13.79
CA SER A 46 -11.00 -11.91 12.86
C SER A 46 -11.11 -12.64 11.53
N GLU A 47 -12.31 -13.02 11.15
CA GLU A 47 -12.59 -13.62 9.83
C GLU A 47 -12.25 -12.66 8.68
N VAL A 48 -12.50 -11.36 8.86
CA VAL A 48 -12.11 -10.33 7.87
C VAL A 48 -10.59 -10.34 7.70
N ARG A 49 -9.82 -10.38 8.80
CA ARG A 49 -8.36 -10.43 8.74
C ARG A 49 -7.86 -11.70 8.07
N LYS A 50 -8.47 -12.86 8.34
CA LYS A 50 -8.14 -14.12 7.67
C LYS A 50 -8.33 -14.02 6.15
N LYS A 51 -9.48 -13.49 5.71
CA LYS A 51 -9.76 -13.30 4.28
C LYS A 51 -8.77 -12.36 3.61
N GLN A 52 -8.46 -11.22 4.22
CA GLN A 52 -7.47 -10.26 3.75
C GLN A 52 -6.07 -10.90 3.65
N TRP A 53 -5.69 -11.69 4.67
CA TRP A 53 -4.41 -12.37 4.74
C TRP A 53 -4.24 -13.43 3.64
N LEU A 54 -5.30 -14.18 3.33
CA LEU A 54 -5.31 -15.13 2.23
C LEU A 54 -5.32 -14.43 0.87
N SER A 55 -6.13 -13.38 0.70
CA SER A 55 -6.32 -12.72 -0.60
C SER A 55 -5.04 -12.09 -1.16
N TYR A 56 -4.21 -11.43 -0.34
CA TYR A 56 -2.96 -10.90 -0.87
C TYR A 56 -1.90 -11.97 -1.16
N ARG A 57 -2.01 -13.18 -0.56
CA ARG A 57 -1.17 -14.32 -0.94
C ARG A 57 -1.56 -14.89 -2.28
N ILE A 58 -2.86 -15.00 -2.54
CA ILE A 58 -3.37 -15.40 -3.85
C ILE A 58 -2.93 -14.36 -4.89
N LEU A 59 -3.09 -13.08 -4.59
CA LEU A 59 -2.66 -12.00 -5.47
C LEU A 59 -1.15 -12.06 -5.78
N LEU A 60 -0.32 -12.31 -4.78
CA LEU A 60 1.12 -12.51 -4.98
C LEU A 60 1.43 -13.71 -5.88
N LYS A 61 0.71 -14.82 -5.69
CA LYS A 61 0.85 -16.01 -6.54
C LYS A 61 0.50 -15.69 -8.00
N GLU A 62 -0.60 -14.98 -8.24
CA GLU A 62 -1.00 -14.55 -9.58
C GLU A 62 0.04 -13.60 -10.23
N MET A 63 0.64 -12.70 -9.42
CA MET A 63 1.64 -11.75 -9.89
C MET A 63 3.01 -12.37 -10.19
N LEU A 64 3.39 -13.43 -9.46
CA LEU A 64 4.75 -13.96 -9.41
C LEU A 64 4.87 -15.43 -9.87
N SER A 65 3.77 -16.02 -10.42
CA SER A 65 3.78 -17.40 -10.97
C SER A 65 5.08 -17.73 -11.76
N PRO A 66 5.61 -18.98 -11.73
CA PRO A 66 4.93 -20.21 -11.26
C PRO A 66 5.16 -20.59 -9.79
N ASP A 67 6.13 -20.03 -9.09
CA ASP A 67 6.47 -20.46 -7.74
C ASP A 67 5.60 -19.77 -6.68
N PRO A 68 4.99 -20.53 -5.73
CA PRO A 68 4.22 -19.92 -4.66
C PRO A 68 5.16 -19.07 -3.77
N PRO A 69 4.87 -17.77 -3.61
CA PRO A 69 5.71 -16.91 -2.82
C PRO A 69 5.44 -17.13 -1.34
N PHE A 70 6.42 -17.65 -0.59
CA PHE A 70 6.38 -17.67 0.86
C PHE A 70 6.80 -16.32 1.42
N LEU A 71 6.02 -15.83 2.37
CA LEU A 71 6.29 -14.56 3.04
C LEU A 71 7.00 -14.78 4.36
N GLU A 72 7.98 -13.97 4.61
CA GLU A 72 8.60 -13.78 5.91
C GLU A 72 8.49 -12.31 6.34
N TYR A 73 8.63 -12.05 7.62
CA TYR A 73 8.55 -10.69 8.15
C TYR A 73 9.86 -10.36 8.88
N ASP A 74 10.38 -9.17 8.62
CA ASP A 74 11.55 -8.70 9.36
C ASP A 74 11.19 -8.30 10.79
N THR A 75 12.18 -7.86 11.56
CA THR A 75 12.03 -7.46 12.96
C THR A 75 11.05 -6.29 13.18
N ASN A 76 10.80 -5.50 12.15
CA ASN A 76 9.85 -4.38 12.16
C ASN A 76 8.47 -4.78 11.60
N GLY A 77 8.27 -6.06 11.25
CA GLY A 77 7.02 -6.55 10.67
C GLY A 77 6.83 -6.26 9.18
N LYS A 78 7.88 -5.79 8.48
CA LYS A 78 7.82 -5.55 7.03
C LYS A 78 7.84 -6.88 6.28
N PRO A 79 6.88 -7.15 5.37
CA PRO A 79 6.85 -8.38 4.59
C PRO A 79 7.98 -8.43 3.57
N ARG A 80 8.55 -9.62 3.42
CA ARG A 80 9.54 -9.94 2.39
C ARG A 80 9.22 -11.31 1.79
N LEU A 81 9.62 -11.51 0.54
CA LEU A 81 9.55 -12.82 -0.08
C LEU A 81 10.79 -13.64 0.30
N ARG A 82 10.56 -14.86 0.78
CA ARG A 82 11.64 -15.80 1.11
C ARG A 82 12.48 -16.10 -0.13
N ASN A 83 13.80 -16.08 0.03
CA ASN A 83 14.76 -16.34 -1.05
C ASN A 83 14.65 -15.40 -2.27
N SER A 84 14.11 -14.19 -2.09
CA SER A 84 13.98 -13.21 -3.17
C SER A 84 14.53 -11.84 -2.76
N ARG A 85 15.08 -11.12 -3.74
CA ARG A 85 15.50 -9.72 -3.59
C ARG A 85 14.42 -8.72 -4.05
N LEU A 86 13.24 -9.22 -4.37
CA LEU A 86 12.15 -8.40 -4.85
C LEU A 86 11.67 -7.47 -3.71
N PHE A 87 11.58 -6.19 -4.00
CA PHE A 87 10.92 -5.25 -3.11
C PHE A 87 9.41 -5.50 -3.14
N LEU A 88 8.80 -5.48 -1.97
CA LEU A 88 7.39 -5.82 -1.79
C LEU A 88 6.74 -4.84 -0.81
N SER A 89 5.53 -4.43 -1.14
CA SER A 89 4.62 -3.76 -0.19
C SER A 89 3.21 -4.31 -0.34
N ILE A 90 2.52 -4.45 0.80
CA ILE A 90 1.17 -5.01 0.90
C ILE A 90 0.29 -4.03 1.67
N SER A 91 -0.94 -3.87 1.22
CA SER A 91 -2.00 -3.18 1.96
C SER A 91 -3.33 -3.90 1.82
N HIS A 92 -4.22 -3.69 2.79
CA HIS A 92 -5.58 -4.22 2.74
C HIS A 92 -6.50 -3.36 3.62
N SER A 93 -7.72 -3.13 3.14
CA SER A 93 -8.76 -2.44 3.87
C SER A 93 -10.14 -2.96 3.42
N GLY A 94 -11.04 -3.25 4.38
CA GLY A 94 -12.36 -3.79 4.07
C GLY A 94 -12.28 -5.02 3.16
N ASP A 95 -12.88 -4.89 1.97
CA ASP A 95 -13.02 -5.96 0.98
C ASP A 95 -11.93 -5.94 -0.10
N TYR A 96 -10.81 -5.23 0.15
CA TYR A 96 -9.72 -5.15 -0.83
C TYR A 96 -8.36 -5.48 -0.21
N SER A 97 -7.50 -6.08 -1.03
CA SER A 97 -6.06 -6.11 -0.80
C SER A 97 -5.32 -5.62 -2.03
N ALA A 98 -4.15 -5.04 -1.80
CA ALA A 98 -3.28 -4.50 -2.84
C ALA A 98 -1.84 -4.92 -2.56
N VAL A 99 -1.12 -5.21 -3.62
CA VAL A 99 0.29 -5.60 -3.60
C VAL A 99 1.03 -4.85 -4.68
N ILE A 100 2.22 -4.34 -4.35
CA ILE A 100 3.17 -3.81 -5.33
C ILE A 100 4.51 -4.51 -5.17
N THR A 101 5.15 -4.81 -6.29
CA THR A 101 6.48 -5.43 -6.32
C THR A 101 7.40 -4.69 -7.27
N SER A 102 8.70 -4.64 -6.96
CA SER A 102 9.73 -4.08 -7.84
C SER A 102 11.02 -4.87 -7.74
N LYS A 103 11.74 -5.00 -8.88
CA LYS A 103 13.07 -5.64 -8.95
C LYS A 103 14.20 -4.66 -8.67
N THR A 104 13.96 -3.36 -8.80
CA THR A 104 15.02 -2.34 -8.86
C THR A 104 15.04 -1.38 -7.68
N CYS A 105 13.88 -1.02 -7.13
CA CYS A 105 13.81 0.00 -6.08
C CYS A 105 12.74 -0.31 -5.03
N PRO A 106 12.88 0.21 -3.80
CA PRO A 106 11.84 0.14 -2.79
C PRO A 106 10.53 0.76 -3.27
N VAL A 107 9.42 0.10 -2.97
CA VAL A 107 8.05 0.50 -3.35
C VAL A 107 7.12 0.43 -2.15
N GLY A 108 6.09 1.27 -2.17
CA GLY A 108 5.05 1.26 -1.14
C GLY A 108 3.65 1.37 -1.75
N ILE A 109 2.70 0.70 -1.14
CA ILE A 109 1.29 0.74 -1.55
C ILE A 109 0.39 0.84 -0.34
N ASP A 110 -0.67 1.60 -0.48
CA ASP A 110 -1.75 1.68 0.49
C ASP A 110 -3.11 1.65 -0.20
N ILE A 111 -4.10 1.00 0.43
CA ILE A 111 -5.49 1.02 0.00
C ILE A 111 -6.37 1.21 1.22
N GLU A 112 -7.22 2.25 1.19
CA GLU A 112 -8.08 2.58 2.32
C GLU A 112 -9.49 2.94 1.91
N ARG A 113 -10.47 2.46 2.69
CA ARG A 113 -11.88 2.82 2.50
C ARG A 113 -12.12 4.25 2.93
N LEU A 114 -12.72 5.05 2.04
CA LEU A 114 -13.10 6.44 2.31
C LEU A 114 -14.18 6.50 3.41
N LYS A 115 -13.87 7.18 4.50
CA LYS A 115 -14.77 7.39 5.66
C LYS A 115 -14.51 8.76 6.26
N ASP A 116 -15.55 9.44 6.74
CA ASP A 116 -15.46 10.77 7.35
C ASP A 116 -14.55 10.84 8.58
N ARG A 117 -14.26 9.69 9.19
CA ARG A 117 -13.33 9.62 10.35
C ARG A 117 -11.95 10.23 10.08
N ILE A 118 -11.50 10.30 8.82
CA ILE A 118 -10.19 10.86 8.45
C ILE A 118 -10.07 12.33 8.89
N HIS A 119 -11.18 13.10 8.83
CA HIS A 119 -11.20 14.49 9.28
C HIS A 119 -10.83 14.66 10.75
N ARG A 120 -11.13 13.64 11.59
CA ARG A 120 -10.85 13.68 13.05
C ARG A 120 -9.40 13.33 13.38
N ILE A 121 -8.70 12.66 12.46
CA ILE A 121 -7.33 12.18 12.71
C ILE A 121 -6.29 12.92 11.85
N LYS A 122 -6.70 13.84 11.01
CA LYS A 122 -5.80 14.57 10.10
C LYS A 122 -4.62 15.23 10.82
N GLU A 123 -4.85 15.76 12.02
CA GLU A 123 -3.83 16.39 12.87
C GLU A 123 -2.75 15.39 13.35
N LYS A 124 -2.94 14.10 13.15
CA LYS A 124 -1.92 13.08 13.48
C LYS A 124 -0.91 12.87 12.35
N PHE A 125 -1.24 13.29 11.14
CA PHE A 125 -0.39 13.02 9.98
C PHE A 125 -0.15 14.24 9.07
N LEU A 126 -0.95 15.32 9.17
CA LEU A 126 -0.74 16.54 8.39
C LEU A 126 -0.17 17.66 9.26
N THR A 127 0.75 18.42 8.71
CA THR A 127 1.11 19.73 9.23
C THR A 127 -0.03 20.73 8.96
N VAL A 128 -0.03 21.85 9.67
CA VAL A 128 -1.00 22.95 9.43
C VAL A 128 -0.91 23.44 7.98
N GLU A 129 0.30 23.53 7.44
CA GLU A 129 0.53 23.98 6.07
C GLU A 129 0.00 22.99 5.03
N GLU A 130 0.19 21.69 5.23
CA GLU A 130 -0.36 20.65 4.34
C GLU A 130 -1.89 20.69 4.37
N ASP A 131 -2.50 20.81 5.55
CA ASP A 131 -3.95 20.88 5.70
C ASP A 131 -4.56 22.09 4.99
N GLN A 132 -3.91 23.27 5.07
CA GLN A 132 -4.32 24.46 4.34
C GLN A 132 -4.23 24.28 2.82
N LYS A 133 -3.17 23.64 2.31
CA LYS A 133 -2.98 23.36 0.87
C LYS A 133 -4.00 22.35 0.32
N ILE A 134 -4.45 21.39 1.13
CA ILE A 134 -5.51 20.45 0.75
C ILE A 134 -6.80 21.19 0.41
N GLY A 135 -7.16 22.25 1.16
CA GLY A 135 -8.35 23.05 0.92
C GLY A 135 -9.66 22.25 1.12
N GLU A 136 -10.79 22.82 0.66
CA GLU A 136 -12.12 22.21 0.89
C GLU A 136 -12.63 21.38 -0.29
N THR A 137 -12.20 21.67 -1.52
CA THR A 137 -12.66 20.96 -2.72
C THR A 137 -12.10 19.53 -2.77
N ASN A 138 -12.97 18.53 -2.88
CA ASN A 138 -12.62 17.10 -2.83
C ASN A 138 -11.77 16.74 -1.59
N ARG A 139 -12.09 17.39 -0.47
CA ARG A 139 -11.26 17.31 0.74
C ARG A 139 -11.14 15.88 1.27
N LEU A 140 -12.21 15.10 1.27
CA LEU A 140 -12.19 13.71 1.73
C LEU A 140 -11.16 12.89 0.93
N GLU A 141 -11.24 12.96 -0.38
CA GLU A 141 -10.33 12.22 -1.27
C GLU A 141 -8.89 12.69 -1.10
N LYS A 142 -8.65 14.01 -1.05
CA LYS A 142 -7.31 14.57 -0.86
C LYS A 142 -6.70 14.16 0.49
N LEU A 143 -7.49 14.09 1.55
CA LEU A 143 -7.03 13.59 2.85
C LEU A 143 -6.60 12.13 2.76
N TYR A 144 -7.35 11.28 2.02
CA TYR A 144 -6.98 9.89 1.82
C TYR A 144 -5.78 9.71 0.89
N VAL A 145 -5.61 10.57 -0.11
CA VAL A 145 -4.37 10.58 -0.91
C VAL A 145 -3.17 10.93 -0.02
N ALA A 146 -3.28 11.96 0.81
CA ALA A 146 -2.20 12.36 1.72
C ALA A 146 -1.89 11.26 2.76
N TRP A 147 -2.93 10.67 3.38
CA TRP A 147 -2.76 9.54 4.31
C TRP A 147 -2.09 8.35 3.63
N GLY A 148 -2.62 7.88 2.50
CA GLY A 148 -2.08 6.74 1.76
C GLY A 148 -0.66 6.97 1.25
N ALA A 149 -0.32 8.21 0.85
CA ALA A 149 1.05 8.56 0.48
C ALA A 149 2.02 8.41 1.65
N LYS A 150 1.64 8.93 2.84
CA LYS A 150 2.46 8.81 4.06
C LYS A 150 2.60 7.35 4.51
N GLU A 151 1.52 6.56 4.45
CA GLU A 151 1.56 5.12 4.71
C GLU A 151 2.43 4.36 3.70
N ALA A 152 2.33 4.68 2.41
CA ALA A 152 3.17 4.04 1.39
C ALA A 152 4.66 4.35 1.61
N LEU A 153 5.01 5.60 1.93
CA LEU A 153 6.38 6.00 2.25
C LEU A 153 6.89 5.38 3.54
N TYR A 154 6.05 5.31 4.58
CA TYR A 154 6.37 4.59 5.81
C TYR A 154 6.70 3.12 5.54
N LYS A 155 5.92 2.44 4.67
CA LYS A 155 6.18 1.06 4.25
C LYS A 155 7.48 0.91 3.44
N ILE A 156 7.85 1.92 2.64
CA ILE A 156 9.15 1.96 1.94
C ILE A 156 10.28 2.00 2.95
N TYR A 157 10.24 2.91 3.90
CA TYR A 157 11.30 3.10 4.88
C TYR A 157 11.40 1.90 5.85
N GLY A 158 10.26 1.42 6.35
CA GLY A 158 10.20 0.20 7.15
C GLY A 158 10.79 0.29 8.55
N ARG A 159 10.91 1.50 9.12
CA ARG A 159 11.40 1.72 10.49
C ARG A 159 10.36 2.50 11.30
N PRO A 160 10.20 2.20 12.59
CA PRO A 160 9.14 2.77 13.42
C PRO A 160 9.36 4.24 13.83
N GLU A 161 10.56 4.79 13.67
CA GLU A 161 10.94 6.13 14.16
C GLU A 161 10.40 7.28 13.31
N VAL A 162 9.70 7.00 12.21
CA VAL A 162 9.16 8.00 11.28
C VAL A 162 7.98 8.73 11.90
N ASP A 163 8.08 10.04 11.99
CA ASP A 163 6.99 10.94 12.30
C ASP A 163 6.33 11.46 11.01
N PHE A 164 5.03 11.23 10.86
CA PHE A 164 4.31 11.54 9.62
C PHE A 164 4.25 13.05 9.32
N GLN A 165 4.24 13.90 10.34
CA GLN A 165 4.22 15.36 10.14
C GLN A 165 5.61 15.92 9.83
N ARG A 166 6.62 15.44 10.56
CA ARG A 166 7.98 15.98 10.48
C ARG A 166 8.74 15.39 9.30
N ASP A 167 8.62 14.07 9.09
CA ASP A 167 9.53 13.37 8.21
C ASP A 167 8.96 13.12 6.81
N ILE A 168 7.62 13.19 6.63
CA ILE A 168 6.99 12.97 5.34
C ILE A 168 6.16 14.20 4.95
N LEU A 169 6.58 14.88 3.89
CA LEU A 169 5.93 16.09 3.39
C LEU A 169 5.39 15.84 1.99
N ILE A 170 4.11 16.18 1.78
CA ILE A 170 3.42 16.03 0.50
C ILE A 170 3.28 17.40 -0.16
N ASP A 171 3.69 17.48 -1.42
CA ASP A 171 3.51 18.69 -2.20
C ASP A 171 2.01 18.92 -2.51
N SER A 172 1.62 20.17 -2.73
CA SER A 172 0.25 20.51 -3.13
C SER A 172 -0.10 19.83 -4.46
N PHE A 173 -1.32 19.37 -4.58
CA PHE A 173 -1.82 18.71 -5.79
C PHE A 173 -3.31 18.98 -6.02
N ASP A 174 -3.71 18.89 -7.27
CA ASP A 174 -5.11 18.92 -7.67
C ASP A 174 -5.63 17.49 -7.79
N TYR A 175 -6.72 17.21 -7.07
CA TYR A 175 -7.37 15.90 -7.16
C TYR A 175 -8.18 15.79 -8.46
N LEU A 176 -7.85 14.80 -9.27
CA LEU A 176 -8.53 14.52 -10.53
C LEU A 176 -9.66 13.50 -10.29
N CYS A 177 -10.90 14.01 -10.14
CA CYS A 177 -12.07 13.16 -9.90
C CYS A 177 -12.26 12.14 -11.03
N GLY A 178 -12.42 10.85 -10.67
CA GLY A 178 -12.64 9.75 -11.63
C GLY A 178 -11.45 9.41 -12.52
N ARG A 179 -10.26 9.94 -12.25
CA ARG A 179 -9.02 9.68 -12.99
C ARG A 179 -7.91 9.24 -12.05
N LYS A 180 -6.89 8.60 -12.60
CA LYS A 180 -5.60 8.47 -11.92
C LYS A 180 -4.96 9.84 -11.79
N GLY A 181 -4.37 10.10 -10.63
CA GLY A 181 -3.64 11.32 -10.38
C GLY A 181 -2.26 11.03 -9.82
N GLN A 182 -1.45 12.07 -9.76
CA GLN A 182 -0.11 11.99 -9.20
C GLN A 182 0.23 13.26 -8.41
N CYS A 183 1.13 13.13 -7.46
CA CYS A 183 1.76 14.24 -6.76
C CYS A 183 3.19 13.84 -6.34
N LYS A 184 3.92 14.79 -5.79
CA LYS A 184 5.25 14.56 -5.26
C LYS A 184 5.22 14.54 -3.74
N ALA A 185 6.16 13.79 -3.16
CA ALA A 185 6.40 13.80 -1.73
C ALA A 185 7.91 13.77 -1.45
N ARG A 186 8.27 14.22 -0.25
CA ARG A 186 9.63 14.13 0.28
C ARG A 186 9.61 13.41 1.61
N MET A 187 10.62 12.60 1.83
CA MET A 187 10.85 11.94 3.10
C MET A 187 12.23 12.34 3.62
N ASN A 188 12.28 12.86 4.83
CA ASN A 188 13.52 13.15 5.54
C ASN A 188 14.03 11.85 6.16
N THR A 189 15.21 11.41 5.74
CA THR A 189 15.89 10.26 6.31
C THR A 189 17.23 10.70 6.95
N PRO A 190 17.84 9.88 7.80
CA PRO A 190 19.17 10.19 8.35
C PRO A 190 20.26 10.42 7.28
N GLU A 191 20.07 9.80 6.11
CA GLU A 191 20.97 9.93 4.96
C GLU A 191 20.68 11.19 4.12
N GLY A 192 19.60 11.90 4.42
CA GLY A 192 19.14 13.11 3.72
C GLY A 192 17.74 12.99 3.15
N PRO A 193 17.23 14.07 2.56
CA PRO A 193 15.88 14.07 1.99
C PRO A 193 15.80 13.26 0.69
N GLU A 194 14.85 12.36 0.62
CA GLU A 194 14.53 11.57 -0.57
C GLU A 194 13.23 12.06 -1.20
N LYS A 195 13.15 12.01 -2.54
CA LYS A 195 11.96 12.40 -3.30
C LYS A 195 11.25 11.19 -3.87
N PHE A 196 9.92 11.28 -3.94
CA PHE A 196 9.06 10.20 -4.40
C PHE A 196 7.95 10.73 -5.31
N ASP A 197 7.65 9.94 -6.33
CA ASP A 197 6.43 10.04 -7.11
C ASP A 197 5.31 9.28 -6.41
N ILE A 198 4.21 9.96 -6.16
CA ILE A 198 3.02 9.39 -5.56
C ILE A 198 1.94 9.31 -6.63
N PHE A 199 1.37 8.14 -6.79
CA PHE A 199 0.27 7.90 -7.70
C PHE A 199 -0.96 7.48 -6.92
N TYR A 200 -2.13 7.90 -7.36
CA TYR A 200 -3.38 7.55 -6.71
C TYR A 200 -4.50 7.26 -7.70
N GLU A 201 -5.43 6.44 -7.27
CA GLU A 201 -6.63 6.08 -8.03
C GLU A 201 -7.78 5.78 -7.07
N ARG A 202 -8.96 6.30 -7.36
CA ARG A 202 -10.17 5.92 -6.64
C ARG A 202 -10.76 4.64 -7.24
N ILE A 203 -10.95 3.63 -6.41
CA ILE A 203 -11.58 2.34 -6.76
C ILE A 203 -12.86 2.23 -5.93
N SER A 204 -14.02 2.48 -6.53
CA SER A 204 -15.30 2.54 -5.82
C SER A 204 -15.26 3.54 -4.64
N ASP A 205 -15.43 3.06 -3.40
CA ASP A 205 -15.32 3.84 -2.17
C ASP A 205 -13.96 3.68 -1.46
N TYR A 206 -12.92 3.30 -2.20
CA TYR A 206 -11.55 3.18 -1.71
C TYR A 206 -10.60 4.11 -2.45
N MET A 207 -9.54 4.53 -1.75
CA MET A 207 -8.38 5.21 -2.34
C MET A 207 -7.20 4.26 -2.35
N LEU A 208 -6.70 3.97 -3.54
CA LEU A 208 -5.44 3.27 -3.77
C LEU A 208 -4.35 4.33 -3.96
N VAL A 209 -3.25 4.21 -3.23
CA VAL A 209 -2.08 5.08 -3.36
C VAL A 209 -0.82 4.23 -3.40
N TYR A 210 0.11 4.55 -4.28
CA TYR A 210 1.42 3.91 -4.29
C TYR A 210 2.53 4.93 -4.54
N ALA A 211 3.71 4.61 -4.01
CA ALA A 211 4.89 5.45 -4.06
C ALA A 211 6.04 4.74 -4.76
N LEU A 212 6.71 5.46 -5.65
CA LEU A 212 7.94 5.06 -6.31
C LEU A 212 9.03 6.09 -5.99
N LYS A 213 10.27 5.63 -5.79
CA LYS A 213 11.40 6.55 -5.64
C LYS A 213 11.55 7.35 -6.93
N ASP A 214 11.72 8.68 -6.80
CA ASP A 214 11.98 9.56 -7.95
C ASP A 214 13.43 9.30 -8.41
N ASP A 215 13.58 8.45 -9.43
CA ASP A 215 14.87 8.23 -10.08
C ASP A 215 15.17 9.43 -10.97
N VAL A 216 16.10 10.27 -10.52
CA VAL A 216 16.56 11.48 -11.26
C VAL A 216 17.23 11.12 -12.61
N GLU A 217 17.39 9.83 -12.91
CA GLU A 217 17.97 9.31 -14.17
C GLU A 217 16.93 8.42 -14.89
N ARG A 218 16.01 9.05 -15.61
CA ARG A 218 15.24 8.41 -16.69
C ARG A 218 15.53 9.09 -18.01
#